data_90b52afca91aca13ce606fb985b8aa31
#
_entry.id   90b52afca91aca13ce606fb985b8aa31
#
_cell.length_a   1.000
_cell.length_b   1.000
_cell.length_c   1.000
_cell.angle_alpha   90.00
_cell.angle_beta   90.00
_cell.angle_gamma   90.00
#
_symmetry.space_group_name_H-M   'P 1'
#
loop_
_entity.id
_entity.type
_entity.pdbx_description
1 polymer ?
#
loop_
_entity_poly.entity_id
_entity_poly.type
_entity_poly.pdbx_seq_one_letter_code
_entity_poly.pdbx_strand_id
1 'polypeptide(L)'
;VHVAGERCARCPACGHSAYPRISPAMMVLIRRGNAILLARHTQSPTRFFTALAGFLEAGESIEDAVHREVFEEVGLKVTNVQYFGSQPWPFPHSLMIAFTADYVSGEIRVDESEIAEAAWFGPDDPFPHVPPLGLSIAGHLIQAHRPRA
;
A
#
# COMPACT_ATOMS: atom_id res chain seq x y z
N VAL A 1 16.11 -21.21 -21.67
CA VAL A 1 17.35 -21.44 -20.90
C VAL A 1 17.72 -20.19 -20.11
N HIS A 2 18.31 -20.37 -18.96
CA HIS A 2 18.87 -19.25 -18.19
C HIS A 2 20.13 -18.70 -18.88
N VAL A 3 20.26 -17.37 -18.88
CA VAL A 3 21.45 -16.69 -19.43
C VAL A 3 22.43 -16.45 -18.29
N ALA A 4 23.68 -16.94 -18.45
CA ALA A 4 24.71 -16.77 -17.44
C ALA A 4 25.00 -15.27 -17.19
N GLY A 5 25.03 -14.88 -15.91
CA GLY A 5 25.27 -13.49 -15.48
C GLY A 5 24.05 -12.56 -15.58
N GLU A 6 22.90 -13.03 -16.06
CA GLU A 6 21.66 -12.24 -16.16
C GLU A 6 20.51 -12.93 -15.44
N ARG A 7 19.53 -12.12 -15.01
CA ARG A 7 18.27 -12.61 -14.42
C ARG A 7 17.18 -12.74 -15.48
N CYS A 8 17.48 -13.38 -16.59
CA CYS A 8 16.52 -13.63 -17.65
C CYS A 8 16.53 -15.08 -18.11
N ALA A 9 15.42 -15.51 -18.70
CA ALA A 9 15.31 -16.74 -19.46
C ALA A 9 15.22 -16.41 -20.95
N ARG A 10 16.01 -17.09 -21.79
CA ARG A 10 15.98 -16.92 -23.25
C ARG A 10 15.41 -18.15 -23.91
N CYS A 11 14.46 -17.92 -24.83
CA CYS A 11 13.93 -19.00 -25.67
C CYS A 11 15.00 -19.47 -26.67
N PRO A 12 15.37 -20.77 -26.71
CA PRO A 12 16.37 -21.24 -27.64
C PRO A 12 15.88 -21.28 -29.08
N ALA A 13 14.55 -21.28 -29.32
CA ALA A 13 13.99 -21.34 -30.67
C ALA A 13 13.90 -19.98 -31.35
N CYS A 14 13.49 -18.90 -30.60
CA CYS A 14 13.25 -17.59 -31.22
C CYS A 14 14.12 -16.47 -30.64
N GLY A 15 14.96 -16.74 -29.62
CA GLY A 15 15.85 -15.75 -29.02
C GLY A 15 15.14 -14.77 -28.04
N HIS A 16 13.81 -14.85 -27.88
CA HIS A 16 13.07 -13.97 -26.96
C HIS A 16 13.61 -14.11 -25.53
N SER A 17 13.88 -12.97 -24.89
CA SER A 17 14.32 -12.90 -23.49
C SER A 17 13.19 -12.43 -22.59
N ALA A 18 12.93 -13.18 -21.53
CA ALA A 18 11.95 -12.85 -20.51
C ALA A 18 12.65 -12.56 -19.18
N TYR A 19 12.44 -11.37 -18.64
CA TYR A 19 12.91 -10.97 -17.30
C TYR A 19 11.83 -11.23 -16.25
N PRO A 20 12.20 -11.42 -14.96
CA PRO A 20 11.24 -11.50 -13.88
C PRO A 20 10.33 -10.26 -13.87
N ARG A 21 9.03 -10.48 -13.77
CA ARG A 21 8.07 -9.39 -13.63
C ARG A 21 8.18 -8.78 -12.23
N ILE A 22 8.17 -7.45 -12.17
CA ILE A 22 8.04 -6.68 -10.93
C ILE A 22 6.91 -5.68 -11.15
N SER A 23 5.82 -5.82 -10.37
CA SER A 23 4.68 -4.91 -10.44
C SER A 23 4.76 -3.93 -9.26
N PRO A 24 4.91 -2.63 -9.52
CA PRO A 24 4.92 -1.63 -8.47
C PRO A 24 3.51 -1.49 -7.87
N ALA A 25 3.47 -1.43 -6.55
CA ALA A 25 2.26 -1.15 -5.79
C ALA A 25 2.57 -0.09 -4.73
N MET A 26 1.71 0.92 -4.62
CA MET A 26 1.81 1.89 -3.56
C MET A 26 1.14 1.39 -2.29
N MET A 27 1.58 1.89 -1.15
CA MET A 27 0.91 1.80 0.14
C MET A 27 0.95 3.18 0.79
N VAL A 28 -0.15 3.64 1.38
CA VAL A 28 -0.18 4.96 2.00
C VAL A 28 -0.90 4.96 3.36
N LEU A 29 -0.25 5.53 4.35
CA LEU A 29 -0.83 5.84 5.66
C LEU A 29 -1.23 7.30 5.70
N ILE A 30 -2.52 7.57 5.87
CA ILE A 30 -3.06 8.93 5.92
C ILE A 30 -3.10 9.41 7.36
N ARG A 31 -2.59 10.62 7.60
CA ARG A 31 -2.55 11.27 8.90
C ARG A 31 -3.51 12.44 8.95
N ARG A 32 -4.19 12.62 10.07
CA ARG A 32 -5.05 13.78 10.38
C ARG A 32 -4.80 14.20 11.82
N GLY A 33 -3.98 15.24 12.03
CA GLY A 33 -3.52 15.60 13.35
C GLY A 33 -2.78 14.44 14.01
N ASN A 34 -3.24 14.01 15.19
CA ASN A 34 -2.69 12.86 15.92
C ASN A 34 -3.45 11.55 15.66
N ALA A 35 -4.21 11.48 14.57
CA ALA A 35 -4.92 10.27 14.15
C ALA A 35 -4.38 9.74 12.82
N ILE A 36 -4.50 8.43 12.62
CA ILE A 36 -4.18 7.75 11.38
C ILE A 36 -5.42 7.04 10.83
N LEU A 37 -5.54 6.96 9.51
CA LEU A 37 -6.57 6.17 8.86
C LEU A 37 -6.06 4.76 8.61
N LEU A 38 -6.85 3.79 9.04
CA LEU A 38 -6.64 2.39 8.73
C LEU A 38 -7.90 1.80 8.11
N ALA A 39 -7.71 0.84 7.22
CA ALA A 39 -8.79 0.17 6.50
C ALA A 39 -8.63 -1.36 6.57
N ARG A 40 -9.74 -2.05 6.42
CA ARG A 40 -9.78 -3.51 6.34
C ARG A 40 -10.37 -3.91 4.98
N HIS A 41 -9.57 -4.63 4.20
CA HIS A 41 -9.99 -5.10 2.88
C HIS A 41 -11.03 -6.22 2.99
N THR A 42 -11.98 -6.24 2.05
CA THR A 42 -13.06 -7.24 1.99
C THR A 42 -12.54 -8.66 1.87
N GLN A 43 -11.47 -8.86 1.12
CA GLN A 43 -10.90 -10.18 0.84
C GLN A 43 -9.73 -10.54 1.78
N SER A 44 -9.47 -9.75 2.84
CA SER A 44 -8.38 -10.04 3.76
C SER A 44 -8.70 -11.24 4.65
N PRO A 45 -7.95 -12.34 4.55
CA PRO A 45 -8.18 -13.52 5.39
C PRO A 45 -7.83 -13.27 6.86
N THR A 46 -6.97 -12.29 7.15
CA THR A 46 -6.46 -12.00 8.50
C THR A 46 -7.34 -11.03 9.27
N ARG A 47 -8.27 -10.32 8.61
CA ARG A 47 -9.08 -9.23 9.17
C ARG A 47 -8.26 -8.09 9.80
N PHE A 48 -6.98 -7.96 9.47
CA PHE A 48 -6.18 -6.84 9.92
C PHE A 48 -6.68 -5.53 9.34
N PHE A 49 -6.62 -4.48 10.16
CA PHE A 49 -6.62 -3.11 9.67
C PHE A 49 -5.21 -2.76 9.20
N THR A 50 -5.11 -2.15 8.05
CA THR A 50 -3.84 -1.82 7.41
C THR A 50 -3.90 -0.45 6.73
N ALA A 51 -2.77 0.03 6.24
CA ALA A 51 -2.73 1.18 5.35
C ALA A 51 -3.37 0.83 3.99
N LEU A 52 -3.86 1.83 3.27
CA LEU A 52 -4.39 1.65 1.91
C LEU A 52 -3.28 1.20 0.97
N ALA A 53 -3.59 0.36 0.00
CA ALA A 53 -2.61 -0.14 -0.96
C ALA A 53 -3.26 -0.52 -2.28
N GLY A 54 -2.61 -0.13 -3.39
CA GLY A 54 -3.10 -0.43 -4.74
C GLY A 54 -1.98 -0.51 -5.75
N PHE A 55 -2.27 -1.08 -6.91
CA PHE A 55 -1.32 -1.16 -8.01
C PHE A 55 -1.28 0.13 -8.82
N LEU A 56 -0.09 0.43 -9.35
CA LEU A 56 0.05 1.48 -10.34
C LEU A 56 -0.61 1.07 -11.65
N GLU A 57 -1.25 2.01 -12.30
CA GLU A 57 -1.74 1.87 -13.67
C GLU A 57 -0.72 2.37 -14.68
N ALA A 58 -0.85 1.88 -15.93
CA ALA A 58 0.05 2.29 -17.00
C ALA A 58 -0.10 3.80 -17.29
N GLY A 59 1.02 4.51 -17.21
CA GLY A 59 1.08 5.94 -17.55
C GLY A 59 0.91 6.89 -16.36
N GLU A 60 0.67 6.39 -15.14
CA GLU A 60 0.64 7.25 -13.95
C GLU A 60 1.97 7.22 -13.18
N SER A 61 2.26 8.29 -12.46
CA SER A 61 3.31 8.32 -11.45
C SER A 61 2.84 7.62 -10.16
N ILE A 62 3.78 7.26 -9.28
CA ILE A 62 3.39 6.64 -8.01
C ILE A 62 2.64 7.62 -7.09
N GLU A 63 2.95 8.91 -7.18
CA GLU A 63 2.24 9.97 -6.48
C GLU A 63 0.80 10.11 -6.98
N ASP A 64 0.57 10.01 -8.30
CA ASP A 64 -0.77 10.01 -8.89
C ASP A 64 -1.55 8.78 -8.42
N ALA A 65 -0.91 7.60 -8.40
CA ALA A 65 -1.53 6.38 -7.87
C ALA A 65 -1.96 6.53 -6.41
N VAL A 66 -1.14 7.18 -5.55
CA VAL A 66 -1.53 7.47 -4.16
C VAL A 66 -2.81 8.31 -4.11
N HIS A 67 -2.89 9.38 -4.90
CA HIS A 67 -4.07 10.26 -4.91
C HIS A 67 -5.31 9.53 -5.44
N ARG A 68 -5.16 8.76 -6.53
CA ARG A 68 -6.26 8.00 -7.15
C ARG A 68 -6.81 6.94 -6.19
N GLU A 69 -5.96 6.07 -5.67
CA GLU A 69 -6.37 4.97 -4.78
C GLU A 69 -7.03 5.49 -3.50
N VAL A 70 -6.46 6.53 -2.87
CA VAL A 70 -7.08 7.15 -1.69
C VAL A 70 -8.48 7.68 -2.00
N PHE A 71 -8.66 8.29 -3.17
CA PHE A 71 -9.96 8.81 -3.54
C PHE A 71 -10.95 7.69 -3.89
N GLU A 72 -10.52 6.67 -4.63
CA GLU A 72 -11.35 5.54 -5.03
C GLU A 72 -11.76 4.68 -3.82
N GLU A 73 -10.80 4.30 -2.99
CA GLU A 73 -11.05 3.38 -1.86
C GLU A 73 -11.82 4.02 -0.70
N VAL A 74 -11.55 5.30 -0.38
CA VAL A 74 -12.11 5.94 0.83
C VAL A 74 -12.68 7.35 0.63
N GLY A 75 -12.65 7.92 -0.58
CA GLY A 75 -13.26 9.22 -0.90
C GLY A 75 -12.51 10.43 -0.35
N LEU A 76 -11.27 10.28 0.10
CA LEU A 76 -10.50 11.36 0.70
C LEU A 76 -9.56 12.04 -0.30
N LYS A 77 -9.19 13.30 0.02
CA LYS A 77 -8.11 14.03 -0.63
C LYS A 77 -6.95 14.19 0.34
N VAL A 78 -5.74 14.00 -0.17
CA VAL A 78 -4.49 14.06 0.60
C VAL A 78 -3.47 14.97 -0.05
N THR A 79 -2.47 15.35 0.72
CA THR A 79 -1.30 16.15 0.29
C THR A 79 -0.05 15.66 1.00
N ASN A 80 1.10 16.28 0.72
CA ASN A 80 2.36 15.99 1.40
C ASN A 80 2.72 14.49 1.39
N VAL A 81 2.66 13.88 0.21
CA VAL A 81 3.04 12.47 0.01
C VAL A 81 4.54 12.33 0.26
N GLN A 82 4.92 11.55 1.27
CA GLN A 82 6.31 11.35 1.70
C GLN A 82 6.68 9.88 1.64
N TYR A 83 7.78 9.57 0.97
CA TYR A 83 8.33 8.21 0.93
C TYR A 83 8.73 7.73 2.33
N PHE A 84 8.32 6.51 2.67
CA PHE A 84 8.67 5.85 3.92
C PHE A 84 9.67 4.71 3.71
N GLY A 85 9.43 3.84 2.75
CA GLY A 85 10.28 2.70 2.48
C GLY A 85 9.68 1.80 1.39
N SER A 86 10.38 0.72 1.07
CA SER A 86 9.89 -0.28 0.12
C SER A 86 10.21 -1.70 0.58
N GLN A 87 9.44 -2.66 0.07
CA GLN A 87 9.64 -4.07 0.34
C GLN A 87 9.30 -4.90 -0.89
N PRO A 88 10.20 -5.82 -1.33
CA PRO A 88 9.83 -6.85 -2.28
C PRO A 88 8.72 -7.73 -1.69
N TRP A 89 7.65 -7.93 -2.44
CA TRP A 89 6.51 -8.77 -2.06
C TRP A 89 6.21 -9.74 -3.19
N PRO A 90 7.00 -10.85 -3.30
CA PRO A 90 6.93 -11.75 -4.43
C PRO A 90 5.73 -12.72 -4.38
N PHE A 91 4.57 -12.22 -3.98
CA PHE A 91 3.32 -12.94 -3.91
C PHE A 91 2.24 -12.21 -4.76
N PRO A 92 2.27 -12.41 -6.11
CA PRO A 92 3.24 -13.21 -6.87
C PRO A 92 4.50 -12.46 -7.35
N HIS A 93 4.49 -11.11 -7.48
CA HIS A 93 5.59 -10.37 -8.12
C HIS A 93 5.59 -8.87 -7.80
N SER A 94 5.11 -8.45 -6.63
CA SER A 94 4.98 -7.03 -6.29
C SER A 94 6.25 -6.44 -5.70
N LEU A 95 6.43 -5.13 -5.92
CA LEU A 95 7.28 -4.25 -5.14
C LEU A 95 6.37 -3.25 -4.43
N MET A 96 6.27 -3.38 -3.11
CA MET A 96 5.51 -2.44 -2.27
C MET A 96 6.35 -1.20 -1.99
N ILE A 97 5.79 -0.02 -2.25
CA ILE A 97 6.43 1.28 -2.00
C ILE A 97 5.51 2.07 -1.07
N ALA A 98 5.97 2.29 0.16
CA ALA A 98 5.16 2.85 1.23
C ALA A 98 5.38 4.35 1.39
N PHE A 99 4.28 5.06 1.66
CA PHE A 99 4.22 6.51 1.85
C PHE A 99 3.41 6.86 3.10
N THR A 100 3.64 8.06 3.60
CA THR A 100 2.67 8.79 4.42
C THR A 100 2.09 9.94 3.60
N ALA A 101 0.87 10.34 3.93
CA ALA A 101 0.24 11.53 3.37
C ALA A 101 -0.61 12.24 4.44
N ASP A 102 -0.86 13.53 4.25
CA ASP A 102 -1.67 14.31 5.15
C ASP A 102 -3.08 14.52 4.58
N TYR A 103 -4.09 14.31 5.41
CA TYR A 103 -5.49 14.55 5.07
C TYR A 103 -5.74 16.03 4.73
N VAL A 104 -6.47 16.26 3.67
CA VAL A 104 -6.90 17.62 3.24
C VAL A 104 -8.39 17.79 3.43
N SER A 105 -9.20 16.90 2.84
CA SER A 105 -10.65 17.03 2.82
C SER A 105 -11.34 15.71 2.45
N GLY A 106 -12.66 15.69 2.60
CA GLY A 106 -13.53 14.56 2.28
C GLY A 106 -14.02 13.84 3.54
N GLU A 107 -15.07 13.06 3.37
CA GLU A 107 -15.60 12.14 4.37
C GLU A 107 -15.34 10.71 3.91
N ILE A 108 -15.08 9.81 4.87
CA ILE A 108 -14.82 8.41 4.54
C ILE A 108 -16.06 7.83 3.84
N ARG A 109 -15.87 7.42 2.60
CA ARG A 109 -16.83 6.67 1.80
C ARG A 109 -16.06 5.51 1.17
N VAL A 110 -16.26 4.31 1.71
CA VAL A 110 -15.55 3.13 1.24
C VAL A 110 -16.11 2.62 -0.08
N ASP A 111 -15.24 2.17 -0.96
CA ASP A 111 -15.64 1.27 -2.03
C ASP A 111 -15.84 -0.13 -1.44
N GLU A 112 -17.10 -0.53 -1.27
CA GLU A 112 -17.47 -1.80 -0.62
C GLU A 112 -16.98 -3.04 -1.40
N SER A 113 -16.58 -2.88 -2.66
CA SER A 113 -15.98 -3.96 -3.44
C SER A 113 -14.57 -4.33 -2.97
N GLU A 114 -13.84 -3.37 -2.41
CA GLU A 114 -12.45 -3.51 -1.96
C GLU A 114 -12.27 -3.34 -0.45
N ILE A 115 -12.94 -2.36 0.13
CA ILE A 115 -12.80 -1.97 1.54
C ILE A 115 -14.06 -2.33 2.32
N ALA A 116 -13.91 -3.22 3.28
CA ALA A 116 -15.01 -3.59 4.18
C ALA A 116 -15.28 -2.52 5.25
N GLU A 117 -14.22 -1.83 5.69
CA GLU A 117 -14.30 -0.85 6.76
C GLU A 117 -13.07 0.06 6.72
N ALA A 118 -13.26 1.36 6.96
CA ALA A 118 -12.18 2.32 7.16
C ALA A 118 -12.55 3.27 8.29
N ALA A 119 -11.58 3.60 9.16
CA ALA A 119 -11.79 4.49 10.28
C ALA A 119 -10.51 5.27 10.66
N TRP A 120 -10.73 6.40 11.33
CA TRP A 120 -9.66 7.13 11.98
C TRP A 120 -9.41 6.55 13.38
N PHE A 121 -8.13 6.37 13.71
CA PHE A 121 -7.68 5.92 15.03
C PHE A 121 -6.79 7.00 15.63
N GLY A 122 -7.23 7.59 16.71
CA GLY A 122 -6.49 8.57 17.50
C GLY A 122 -5.83 7.93 18.73
N PRO A 123 -5.20 8.76 19.61
CA PRO A 123 -4.50 8.27 20.80
C PRO A 123 -5.42 7.60 21.84
N ASP A 124 -6.68 8.04 21.92
CA ASP A 124 -7.66 7.55 22.91
C ASP A 124 -8.54 6.41 22.37
N ASP A 125 -8.40 6.06 21.09
CA ASP A 125 -9.20 5.01 20.48
C ASP A 125 -8.61 3.63 20.77
N PRO A 126 -9.45 2.59 20.95
CA PRO A 126 -9.00 1.21 20.97
C PRO A 126 -8.27 0.87 19.66
N PHE A 127 -6.97 0.57 19.76
CA PHE A 127 -6.18 0.33 18.56
C PHE A 127 -6.51 -1.04 17.95
N PRO A 128 -6.80 -1.12 16.63
CA PRO A 128 -7.24 -2.37 16.02
C PRO A 128 -6.10 -3.37 15.85
N HIS A 129 -6.44 -4.59 15.47
CA HIS A 129 -5.46 -5.58 15.05
C HIS A 129 -4.83 -5.16 13.72
N VAL A 130 -3.51 -5.02 13.71
CA VAL A 130 -2.71 -4.61 12.55
C VAL A 130 -1.62 -5.65 12.25
N PRO A 131 -1.04 -5.65 11.05
CA PRO A 131 0.09 -6.54 10.73
C PRO A 131 1.23 -6.37 11.75
N PRO A 132 1.80 -7.47 12.26
CA PRO A 132 2.88 -7.41 13.23
C PRO A 132 4.16 -6.82 12.62
N LEU A 133 4.99 -6.22 13.50
CA LEU A 133 6.35 -5.82 13.14
C LEU A 133 7.14 -7.04 12.61
N GLY A 134 7.96 -6.79 11.60
CA GLY A 134 8.82 -7.82 11.00
C GLY A 134 8.15 -8.68 9.95
N LEU A 135 6.81 -8.64 9.80
CA LEU A 135 6.11 -9.37 8.76
C LEU A 135 6.07 -8.58 7.44
N SER A 136 5.68 -7.33 7.52
CA SER A 136 5.50 -6.49 6.32
C SER A 136 5.81 -5.02 6.58
N ILE A 137 6.07 -4.29 5.51
CA ILE A 137 6.26 -2.83 5.57
C ILE A 137 5.03 -2.12 6.12
N ALA A 138 3.83 -2.67 5.98
CA ALA A 138 2.61 -2.15 6.58
C ALA A 138 2.72 -2.09 8.11
N GLY A 139 3.20 -3.16 8.74
CA GLY A 139 3.41 -3.20 10.19
C GLY A 139 4.41 -2.14 10.65
N HIS A 140 5.52 -1.96 9.92
CA HIS A 140 6.52 -0.94 10.22
C HIS A 140 5.96 0.48 10.05
N LEU A 141 5.25 0.74 8.95
CA LEU A 141 4.63 2.03 8.64
C LEU A 141 3.62 2.44 9.74
N ILE A 142 2.72 1.53 10.11
CA ILE A 142 1.71 1.77 11.14
C ILE A 142 2.35 1.99 12.50
N GLN A 143 3.32 1.17 12.88
CA GLN A 143 3.97 1.28 14.19
C GLN A 143 4.78 2.58 14.32
N ALA A 144 5.45 3.02 13.24
CA ALA A 144 6.20 4.27 13.24
C ALA A 144 5.31 5.50 13.45
N HIS A 145 4.03 5.42 13.05
CA HIS A 145 3.07 6.52 13.09
C HIS A 145 1.88 6.26 14.03
N ARG A 146 1.99 5.24 14.86
CA ARG A 146 0.93 4.91 15.83
C ARG A 146 0.67 6.11 16.73
N PRO A 147 -0.60 6.55 16.89
CA PRO A 147 -0.97 7.63 17.78
C PRO A 147 -0.49 7.36 19.22
N ARG A 148 0.03 8.39 19.85
CA ARG A 148 0.50 8.34 21.24
C ARG A 148 -0.23 9.42 22.02
N ALA A 149 -0.62 9.08 23.23
CA ALA A 149 -1.18 10.04 24.18
C ALA A 149 -0.17 11.13 24.55
#